data_d3586978a53ea0630bdf876d586c021a
#
_entry.id   d3586978a53ea0630bdf876d586c021a
#
_cell.length_a   1.000
_cell.length_b   1.000
_cell.length_c   1.000
_cell.angle_alpha   90.00
_cell.angle_beta   90.00
_cell.angle_gamma   90.00
#
_symmetry.space_group_name_H-M   'P 1'
#
loop_
_entity.id
_entity.type
_entity.pdbx_description
1 polymer ?
#
loop_
_entity_poly.entity_id
_entity_poly.type
_entity_poly.pdbx_seq_one_letter_code
_entity_poly.pdbx_strand_id
1 'polypeptide(L)'
;MKRDRISDGVYVFTSGMYAEVTATVVFTDEGAILVDTLPFPQETRHIRDFIAQRRMKVAYVINTHSHADHVYGTYLFPEAVVVAHYQCRRLMERHAEASLAHAKQQTPQLADVKIRYPELLFNEAMTLRVGGRTIELNYSPGHARDVITVHVVEDRLMCASDTVMPCPYVVGGDLDDMIQSLRAIKTKSLENLVQGHGEVLLRGEIEDTLDASIGYLQKVDHLVRERIARGIPRTGILDITIEECGLSRIPLGGLVQKLHQANLLTLYDAYRSEMRAARRPLMQPI
;
A
#
# COMPACT_ATOMS: atom_id res chain seq x y z
N MET A 1 -18.36 -0.62 -6.08
CA MET A 1 -17.55 0.33 -5.27
C MET A 1 -18.37 0.78 -4.07
N LYS A 2 -17.83 0.64 -2.87
CA LYS A 2 -18.38 1.17 -1.61
C LYS A 2 -17.88 2.60 -1.39
N ARG A 3 -18.64 3.42 -0.66
CA ARG A 3 -18.21 4.77 -0.25
C ARG A 3 -18.64 5.01 1.18
N ASP A 4 -17.69 5.29 2.04
CA ASP A 4 -17.90 5.60 3.46
C ASP A 4 -17.54 7.06 3.73
N ARG A 5 -18.36 7.75 4.53
CA ARG A 5 -18.00 9.05 5.10
C ARG A 5 -17.36 8.82 6.46
N ILE A 6 -16.10 9.21 6.59
CA ILE A 6 -15.33 8.95 7.82
C ILE A 6 -15.39 10.13 8.79
N SER A 7 -15.28 11.34 8.25
CA SER A 7 -15.40 12.58 9.03
C SER A 7 -16.04 13.67 8.19
N ASP A 8 -16.07 14.91 8.67
CA ASP A 8 -16.58 16.02 7.88
C ASP A 8 -15.61 16.36 6.75
N GLY A 9 -16.07 16.16 5.52
CA GLY A 9 -15.28 16.37 4.33
C GLY A 9 -14.35 15.22 3.96
N VAL A 10 -14.30 14.09 4.67
CA VAL A 10 -13.45 12.93 4.33
C VAL A 10 -14.28 11.72 3.94
N TYR A 11 -13.96 11.15 2.78
CA TYR A 11 -14.65 9.99 2.19
C TYR A 11 -13.65 8.97 1.69
N VAL A 12 -13.90 7.70 2.02
CA VAL A 12 -13.13 6.56 1.53
C VAL A 12 -13.95 5.81 0.50
N PHE A 13 -13.32 5.48 -0.62
CA PHE A 13 -13.88 4.66 -1.69
C PHE A 13 -13.13 3.34 -1.72
N THR A 14 -13.87 2.24 -1.59
CA THR A 14 -13.32 0.89 -1.68
C THR A 14 -13.75 0.27 -3.00
N SER A 15 -12.79 -0.21 -3.79
CA SER A 15 -13.04 -0.84 -5.08
C SER A 15 -13.93 -2.08 -4.92
N GLY A 16 -14.90 -2.21 -5.78
CA GLY A 16 -15.67 -3.46 -5.95
C GLY A 16 -15.12 -4.35 -7.06
N MET A 17 -14.06 -3.89 -7.75
CA MET A 17 -13.52 -4.55 -8.93
C MET A 17 -12.14 -5.16 -8.70
N TYR A 18 -11.39 -4.69 -7.69
CA TYR A 18 -10.04 -5.15 -7.44
C TYR A 18 -9.69 -5.15 -5.95
N ALA A 19 -9.62 -6.33 -5.36
CA ALA A 19 -9.01 -6.60 -4.05
C ALA A 19 -9.37 -5.60 -2.94
N GLU A 20 -10.55 -4.97 -3.01
CA GLU A 20 -10.99 -3.96 -2.05
C GLU A 20 -9.98 -2.81 -1.84
N VAL A 21 -9.18 -2.48 -2.87
CA VAL A 21 -8.23 -1.36 -2.81
C VAL A 21 -8.96 -0.05 -2.53
N THR A 22 -8.33 0.85 -1.76
CA THR A 22 -8.96 2.07 -1.28
C THR A 22 -8.39 3.33 -1.95
N ALA A 23 -9.24 4.36 -2.03
CA ALA A 23 -8.86 5.73 -2.35
C ALA A 23 -9.60 6.69 -1.42
N THR A 24 -8.94 7.76 -0.98
CA THR A 24 -9.52 8.70 -0.01
C THR A 24 -9.61 10.10 -0.59
N VAL A 25 -10.79 10.71 -0.47
CA VAL A 25 -11.03 12.12 -0.82
C VAL A 25 -11.10 12.94 0.45
N VAL A 26 -10.28 13.98 0.54
CA VAL A 26 -10.31 14.99 1.60
C VAL A 26 -10.71 16.32 0.98
N PHE A 27 -11.88 16.84 1.35
CA PHE A 27 -12.34 18.17 0.95
C PHE A 27 -11.70 19.24 1.83
N THR A 28 -11.25 20.32 1.20
CA THR A 28 -10.67 21.50 1.84
C THR A 28 -11.31 22.76 1.26
N ASP A 29 -11.07 23.94 1.86
CA ASP A 29 -11.59 25.20 1.33
C ASP A 29 -10.96 25.60 -0.02
N GLU A 30 -9.83 24.99 -0.41
CA GLU A 30 -9.09 25.28 -1.65
C GLU A 30 -9.22 24.18 -2.72
N GLY A 31 -10.04 23.16 -2.48
CA GLY A 31 -10.27 22.05 -3.40
C GLY A 31 -10.18 20.69 -2.70
N ALA A 32 -10.23 19.63 -3.48
CA ALA A 32 -10.11 18.28 -2.96
C ALA A 32 -8.67 17.75 -3.06
N ILE A 33 -8.26 16.98 -2.07
CA ILE A 33 -7.05 16.14 -2.10
C ILE A 33 -7.53 14.71 -2.30
N LEU A 34 -6.95 14.02 -3.26
CA LEU A 34 -7.21 12.60 -3.53
C LEU A 34 -5.97 11.78 -3.18
N VAL A 35 -6.11 10.86 -2.24
CA VAL A 35 -5.07 9.88 -1.89
C VAL A 35 -5.39 8.59 -2.63
N ASP A 36 -4.51 8.20 -3.53
CA ASP A 36 -4.64 7.11 -4.50
C ASP A 36 -5.86 7.22 -5.45
N THR A 37 -5.91 6.39 -6.48
CA THR A 37 -6.85 6.62 -7.59
C THR A 37 -7.60 5.39 -8.07
N LEU A 38 -7.36 4.22 -7.52
CA LEU A 38 -7.87 2.93 -7.95
C LEU A 38 -7.36 2.48 -9.35
N PRO A 39 -7.40 1.18 -9.68
CA PRO A 39 -6.84 0.68 -10.95
C PRO A 39 -7.78 0.91 -12.14
N PHE A 40 -9.09 0.84 -11.93
CA PHE A 40 -10.04 0.86 -13.03
C PHE A 40 -10.62 2.27 -13.28
N PRO A 41 -10.45 2.81 -14.50
CA PRO A 41 -10.90 4.17 -14.83
C PRO A 41 -12.37 4.45 -14.53
N GLN A 42 -13.23 3.43 -14.63
CA GLN A 42 -14.66 3.60 -14.36
C GLN A 42 -14.93 3.91 -12.87
N GLU A 43 -14.20 3.29 -11.93
CA GLU A 43 -14.34 3.61 -10.50
C GLU A 43 -13.71 4.98 -10.19
N THR A 44 -12.57 5.28 -10.78
CA THR A 44 -11.94 6.60 -10.62
C THR A 44 -12.81 7.74 -11.19
N ARG A 45 -13.51 7.51 -12.31
CA ARG A 45 -14.50 8.48 -12.83
C ARG A 45 -15.63 8.74 -11.84
N HIS A 46 -16.13 7.72 -11.13
CA HIS A 46 -17.12 7.92 -10.06
C HIS A 46 -16.59 8.82 -8.93
N ILE A 47 -15.32 8.66 -8.53
CA ILE A 47 -14.68 9.54 -7.54
C ILE A 47 -14.61 10.97 -8.09
N ARG A 48 -14.15 11.16 -9.32
CA ARG A 48 -14.07 12.45 -9.99
C ARG A 48 -15.44 13.13 -10.04
N ASP A 49 -16.47 12.41 -10.47
CA ASP A 49 -17.83 12.94 -10.63
C ASP A 49 -18.44 13.29 -9.25
N PHE A 50 -18.13 12.52 -8.21
CA PHE A 50 -18.52 12.82 -6.82
C PHE A 50 -17.88 14.15 -6.33
N ILE A 51 -16.62 14.40 -6.66
CA ILE A 51 -15.94 15.67 -6.32
C ILE A 51 -16.57 16.82 -7.12
N ALA A 52 -16.81 16.64 -8.42
CA ALA A 52 -17.39 17.63 -9.30
C ALA A 52 -18.83 18.04 -8.91
N GLN A 53 -19.65 17.11 -8.37
CA GLN A 53 -20.98 17.42 -7.83
C GLN A 53 -20.92 18.44 -6.68
N ARG A 54 -19.80 18.58 -5.99
CA ARG A 54 -19.56 19.59 -4.96
C ARG A 54 -18.98 20.89 -5.51
N ARG A 55 -18.89 21.02 -6.84
CA ARG A 55 -18.28 22.16 -7.56
C ARG A 55 -16.82 22.39 -7.15
N MET A 56 -16.13 21.32 -6.78
CA MET A 56 -14.72 21.35 -6.41
C MET A 56 -13.86 20.70 -7.49
N LYS A 57 -12.59 21.12 -7.56
CA LYS A 57 -11.54 20.49 -8.38
C LYS A 57 -10.60 19.72 -7.47
N VAL A 58 -9.93 18.73 -8.01
CA VAL A 58 -8.83 18.04 -7.32
C VAL A 58 -7.59 18.94 -7.42
N ALA A 59 -7.13 19.47 -6.30
CA ALA A 59 -5.92 20.29 -6.22
C ALA A 59 -4.66 19.40 -6.19
N TYR A 60 -4.72 18.31 -5.44
CA TYR A 60 -3.61 17.37 -5.31
C TYR A 60 -4.09 15.93 -5.47
N VAL A 61 -3.31 15.13 -6.19
CA VAL A 61 -3.35 13.66 -6.13
C VAL A 61 -2.09 13.20 -5.40
N ILE A 62 -2.25 12.45 -4.33
CA ILE A 62 -1.14 11.86 -3.57
C ILE A 62 -1.08 10.39 -3.95
N ASN A 63 -0.04 9.97 -4.68
CA ASN A 63 0.21 8.56 -4.93
C ASN A 63 1.04 8.00 -3.77
N THR A 64 0.49 7.06 -3.03
CA THR A 64 1.14 6.48 -1.85
C THR A 64 2.34 5.62 -2.22
N HIS A 65 2.28 4.94 -3.36
CA HIS A 65 3.39 4.18 -3.96
C HIS A 65 3.11 3.87 -5.45
N SER A 66 4.02 3.20 -6.12
CA SER A 66 4.02 3.02 -7.58
C SER A 66 3.19 1.85 -8.10
N HIS A 67 2.52 1.07 -7.25
CA HIS A 67 1.72 -0.05 -7.71
C HIS A 67 0.50 0.40 -8.52
N ALA A 68 0.16 -0.43 -9.49
CA ALA A 68 -0.85 -0.15 -10.52
C ALA A 68 -2.23 0.21 -9.95
N ASP A 69 -2.63 -0.47 -8.92
CA ASP A 69 -3.92 -0.32 -8.26
C ASP A 69 -4.06 0.98 -7.46
N HIS A 70 -2.96 1.69 -7.22
CA HIS A 70 -2.94 3.00 -6.56
C HIS A 70 -2.77 4.16 -7.55
N VAL A 71 -2.13 3.95 -8.71
CA VAL A 71 -1.72 5.05 -9.60
C VAL A 71 -2.43 5.11 -10.96
N TYR A 72 -3.08 4.02 -11.42
CA TYR A 72 -3.62 3.98 -12.79
C TYR A 72 -4.72 4.98 -13.08
N GLY A 73 -5.47 5.44 -12.08
CA GLY A 73 -6.48 6.47 -12.25
C GLY A 73 -5.95 7.91 -12.26
N THR A 74 -4.69 8.15 -11.91
CA THR A 74 -4.09 9.48 -11.75
C THR A 74 -4.25 10.36 -13.00
N TYR A 75 -4.20 9.79 -14.19
CA TYR A 75 -4.33 10.52 -15.46
C TYR A 75 -5.71 11.20 -15.66
N LEU A 76 -6.73 10.79 -14.92
CA LEU A 76 -8.07 11.39 -14.98
C LEU A 76 -8.18 12.76 -14.29
N PHE A 77 -7.11 13.20 -13.64
CA PHE A 77 -7.03 14.50 -12.93
C PHE A 77 -5.92 15.38 -13.49
N PRO A 78 -5.96 15.78 -14.78
CA PRO A 78 -4.85 16.43 -15.47
C PRO A 78 -4.43 17.77 -14.87
N GLU A 79 -5.31 18.46 -14.14
CA GLU A 79 -5.05 19.77 -13.53
C GLU A 79 -4.48 19.67 -12.10
N ALA A 80 -4.54 18.49 -11.47
CA ALA A 80 -4.04 18.31 -10.11
C ALA A 80 -2.51 18.20 -10.06
N VAL A 81 -1.89 18.71 -9.00
CA VAL A 81 -0.47 18.44 -8.73
C VAL A 81 -0.34 17.03 -8.16
N VAL A 82 0.49 16.20 -8.79
CA VAL A 82 0.71 14.82 -8.32
C VAL A 82 1.91 14.77 -7.39
N VAL A 83 1.66 14.34 -6.15
CA VAL A 83 2.65 14.27 -5.07
C VAL A 83 3.00 12.81 -4.78
N ALA A 84 4.26 12.48 -4.58
CA ALA A 84 4.70 11.17 -4.14
C ALA A 84 6.11 11.18 -3.55
N HIS A 85 6.52 10.07 -2.96
CA HIS A 85 7.93 9.83 -2.64
C HIS A 85 8.78 9.79 -3.92
N TYR A 86 10.03 10.28 -3.88
CA TYR A 86 10.88 10.34 -5.07
C TYR A 86 11.12 8.94 -5.70
N GLN A 87 11.17 7.90 -4.88
CA GLN A 87 11.32 6.53 -5.38
C GLN A 87 10.10 6.06 -6.15
N CYS A 88 8.88 6.50 -5.81
CA CYS A 88 7.67 6.21 -6.55
C CYS A 88 7.83 6.63 -8.02
N ARG A 89 8.22 7.87 -8.25
CA ARG A 89 8.50 8.34 -9.61
C ARG A 89 9.56 7.49 -10.32
N ARG A 90 10.68 7.20 -9.65
CA ARG A 90 11.77 6.39 -10.25
C ARG A 90 11.34 4.96 -10.60
N LEU A 91 10.52 4.34 -9.77
CA LEU A 91 9.97 3.01 -10.04
C LEU A 91 8.96 3.04 -11.19
N MET A 92 8.10 4.06 -11.23
CA MET A 92 7.16 4.27 -12.33
C MET A 92 7.92 4.49 -13.66
N GLU A 93 8.94 5.33 -13.70
CA GLU A 93 9.76 5.57 -14.90
C GLU A 93 10.42 4.30 -15.44
N ARG A 94 10.77 3.36 -14.55
CA ARG A 94 11.41 2.10 -14.95
C ARG A 94 10.42 1.03 -15.42
N HIS A 95 9.23 0.97 -14.81
CA HIS A 95 8.39 -0.22 -14.91
C HIS A 95 6.95 0.05 -15.37
N ALA A 96 6.40 1.24 -15.12
CA ALA A 96 4.95 1.46 -15.24
C ALA A 96 4.43 1.29 -16.67
N GLU A 97 5.14 1.79 -17.69
CA GLU A 97 4.70 1.68 -19.09
C GLU A 97 4.70 0.21 -19.57
N ALA A 98 5.75 -0.54 -19.27
CA ALA A 98 5.84 -1.96 -19.65
C ALA A 98 4.78 -2.79 -18.92
N SER A 99 4.59 -2.53 -17.61
CA SER A 99 3.56 -3.20 -16.80
C SER A 99 2.16 -2.89 -17.29
N LEU A 100 1.88 -1.62 -17.63
CA LEU A 100 0.59 -1.21 -18.18
C LEU A 100 0.34 -1.85 -19.56
N ALA A 101 1.34 -1.87 -20.43
CA ALA A 101 1.22 -2.49 -21.75
C ALA A 101 0.86 -3.98 -21.63
N HIS A 102 1.49 -4.70 -20.69
CA HIS A 102 1.16 -6.08 -20.39
C HIS A 102 -0.26 -6.24 -19.80
N ALA A 103 -0.62 -5.40 -18.82
CA ALA A 103 -1.93 -5.43 -18.19
C ALA A 103 -3.07 -5.16 -19.17
N LYS A 104 -2.91 -4.25 -20.13
CA LYS A 104 -3.90 -3.94 -21.18
C LYS A 104 -4.21 -5.15 -22.07
N GLN A 105 -3.25 -6.03 -22.29
CA GLN A 105 -3.46 -7.26 -23.10
C GLN A 105 -4.41 -8.25 -22.41
N GLN A 106 -4.41 -8.25 -21.08
CA GLN A 106 -5.21 -9.18 -20.27
C GLN A 106 -6.49 -8.56 -19.74
N THR A 107 -6.55 -7.22 -19.65
CA THR A 107 -7.62 -6.47 -19.00
C THR A 107 -8.10 -5.33 -19.88
N PRO A 108 -9.11 -5.56 -20.77
CA PRO A 108 -9.59 -4.53 -21.70
C PRO A 108 -10.08 -3.25 -21.03
N GLN A 109 -10.51 -3.31 -19.77
CA GLN A 109 -10.96 -2.16 -18.98
C GLN A 109 -9.85 -1.12 -18.75
N LEU A 110 -8.58 -1.50 -18.94
CA LEU A 110 -7.42 -0.62 -18.81
C LEU A 110 -7.02 0.07 -20.12
N ALA A 111 -7.73 -0.15 -21.23
CA ALA A 111 -7.36 0.34 -22.57
C ALA A 111 -7.04 1.84 -22.61
N ASP A 112 -7.82 2.67 -21.90
CA ASP A 112 -7.68 4.13 -21.88
C ASP A 112 -6.66 4.63 -20.85
N VAL A 113 -6.15 3.78 -19.96
CA VAL A 113 -5.20 4.17 -18.91
C VAL A 113 -3.92 4.70 -19.54
N LYS A 114 -3.41 5.78 -18.96
CA LYS A 114 -2.12 6.40 -19.31
C LYS A 114 -1.31 6.60 -18.02
N ILE A 115 -0.02 6.40 -18.09
CA ILE A 115 0.83 6.71 -16.95
C ILE A 115 0.94 8.22 -16.79
N ARG A 116 0.70 8.69 -15.57
CA ARG A 116 0.97 10.06 -15.16
C ARG A 116 1.94 10.05 -14.00
N TYR A 117 3.10 10.66 -14.21
CA TYR A 117 4.18 10.67 -13.23
C TYR A 117 3.98 11.76 -12.18
N PRO A 118 4.37 11.52 -10.91
CA PRO A 118 4.39 12.55 -9.88
C PRO A 118 5.33 13.70 -10.22
N GLU A 119 4.94 14.93 -9.88
CA GLU A 119 5.69 16.16 -10.14
C GLU A 119 6.31 16.74 -8.87
N LEU A 120 5.58 16.72 -7.76
CA LEU A 120 6.07 17.20 -6.46
C LEU A 120 6.59 16.01 -5.64
N LEU A 121 7.90 15.99 -5.40
CA LEU A 121 8.59 14.85 -4.83
C LEU A 121 9.24 15.19 -3.48
N PHE A 122 9.27 14.22 -2.57
CA PHE A 122 9.97 14.33 -1.29
C PHE A 122 10.68 13.01 -0.92
N ASN A 123 11.51 13.03 0.14
CA ASN A 123 12.27 11.88 0.59
C ASN A 123 11.71 11.31 1.91
N GLU A 124 11.87 12.02 3.02
CA GLU A 124 11.53 11.50 4.35
C GLU A 124 10.12 11.88 4.77
N ALA A 125 9.81 13.16 4.72
CA ALA A 125 8.51 13.70 5.09
C ALA A 125 8.20 15.00 4.34
N MET A 126 6.89 15.27 4.18
CA MET A 126 6.38 16.52 3.63
C MET A 126 5.12 16.91 4.36
N THR A 127 4.91 18.19 4.59
CA THR A 127 3.65 18.71 5.09
C THR A 127 3.03 19.64 4.07
N LEU A 128 1.79 19.37 3.67
CA LEU A 128 0.97 20.25 2.85
C LEU A 128 -0.08 20.93 3.75
N ARG A 129 -0.24 22.24 3.59
CA ARG A 129 -1.33 22.99 4.22
C ARG A 129 -2.22 23.53 3.13
N VAL A 130 -3.45 23.03 3.05
CA VAL A 130 -4.37 23.29 1.97
C VAL A 130 -5.76 23.54 2.55
N GLY A 131 -6.29 24.74 2.38
CA GLY A 131 -7.66 25.11 2.71
C GLY A 131 -8.12 24.64 4.10
N GLY A 132 -7.35 24.96 5.13
CA GLY A 132 -7.66 24.62 6.53
C GLY A 132 -7.31 23.21 6.97
N ARG A 133 -6.69 22.40 6.09
CA ARG A 133 -6.22 21.03 6.41
C ARG A 133 -4.71 20.95 6.41
N THR A 134 -4.17 20.20 7.37
CA THR A 134 -2.75 19.82 7.46
C THR A 134 -2.60 18.35 7.07
N ILE A 135 -1.86 18.10 6.01
CA ILE A 135 -1.61 16.76 5.47
C ILE A 135 -0.13 16.44 5.67
N GLU A 136 0.16 15.50 6.55
CA GLU A 136 1.52 15.00 6.80
C GLU A 136 1.76 13.74 5.97
N LEU A 137 2.75 13.78 5.09
CA LEU A 137 3.22 12.66 4.28
C LEU A 137 4.50 12.12 4.93
N ASN A 138 4.54 10.83 5.25
CA ASN A 138 5.70 10.22 5.89
C ASN A 138 6.13 8.99 5.13
N TYR A 139 7.44 8.86 4.91
CA TYR A 139 8.03 7.66 4.34
C TYR A 139 7.76 6.44 5.24
N SER A 140 7.28 5.35 4.66
CA SER A 140 6.81 4.16 5.38
C SER A 140 7.14 2.89 4.59
N PRO A 141 8.44 2.57 4.40
CA PRO A 141 8.86 1.43 3.61
C PRO A 141 8.45 0.10 4.26
N GLY A 142 8.48 -0.97 3.47
CA GLY A 142 8.22 -2.33 3.96
C GLY A 142 7.41 -3.16 2.98
N HIS A 143 6.23 -2.70 2.55
CA HIS A 143 5.49 -3.30 1.44
C HIS A 143 6.24 -3.09 0.10
N ALA A 144 6.64 -1.87 -0.15
CA ALA A 144 7.52 -1.48 -1.24
C ALA A 144 8.46 -0.36 -0.75
N ARG A 145 9.50 -0.07 -1.55
CA ARG A 145 10.54 0.91 -1.19
C ARG A 145 10.09 2.36 -1.29
N ASP A 146 8.91 2.62 -1.78
CA ASP A 146 8.38 3.95 -2.09
C ASP A 146 7.10 4.28 -1.36
N VAL A 147 6.64 3.40 -0.47
CA VAL A 147 5.39 3.60 0.27
C VAL A 147 5.48 4.79 1.21
N ILE A 148 4.40 5.55 1.26
CA ILE A 148 4.18 6.61 2.23
C ILE A 148 2.85 6.42 2.94
N THR A 149 2.74 6.96 4.16
CA THR A 149 1.46 7.19 4.83
C THR A 149 1.04 8.65 4.69
N VAL A 150 -0.27 8.89 4.73
CA VAL A 150 -0.87 10.23 4.61
C VAL A 150 -1.74 10.48 5.84
N HIS A 151 -1.33 11.40 6.71
CA HIS A 151 -2.05 11.74 7.94
C HIS A 151 -2.79 13.06 7.76
N VAL A 152 -4.11 13.03 7.87
CA VAL A 152 -4.98 14.21 7.95
C VAL A 152 -5.11 14.59 9.41
N VAL A 153 -4.36 15.61 9.83
CA VAL A 153 -4.10 15.92 11.25
C VAL A 153 -5.37 16.28 12.00
N GLU A 154 -6.19 17.16 11.43
CA GLU A 154 -7.41 17.67 12.07
C GLU A 154 -8.46 16.57 12.28
N ASP A 155 -8.48 15.58 11.39
CA ASP A 155 -9.40 14.44 11.48
C ASP A 155 -8.83 13.26 12.26
N ARG A 156 -7.54 13.33 12.66
CA ARG A 156 -6.83 12.20 13.28
C ARG A 156 -6.99 10.92 12.46
N LEU A 157 -6.96 11.07 11.14
CA LEU A 157 -7.15 10.00 10.16
C LEU A 157 -5.84 9.75 9.43
N MET A 158 -5.46 8.50 9.31
CA MET A 158 -4.30 8.08 8.50
C MET A 158 -4.73 7.18 7.35
N CYS A 159 -4.36 7.55 6.12
CA CYS A 159 -4.32 6.62 5.01
C CYS A 159 -2.96 5.91 5.06
N ALA A 160 -2.98 4.66 5.51
CA ALA A 160 -1.76 3.89 5.76
C ALA A 160 -1.27 3.17 4.50
N SER A 161 -2.05 3.21 3.41
CA SER A 161 -1.74 2.47 2.19
C SER A 161 -1.43 1.00 2.50
N ASP A 162 -0.60 0.36 1.72
CA ASP A 162 -0.24 -1.05 1.87
C ASP A 162 0.75 -1.34 3.01
N THR A 163 1.10 -0.31 3.81
CA THR A 163 1.73 -0.53 5.11
C THR A 163 0.78 -1.26 6.05
N VAL A 164 -0.54 -1.01 5.94
CA VAL A 164 -1.56 -1.73 6.71
C VAL A 164 -2.57 -2.36 5.76
N MET A 165 -2.62 -3.67 5.79
CA MET A 165 -3.49 -4.53 4.99
C MET A 165 -3.99 -5.71 5.85
N PRO A 166 -5.10 -6.37 5.48
CA PRO A 166 -5.56 -7.58 6.19
C PRO A 166 -4.54 -8.73 6.23
N CYS A 167 -3.57 -8.75 5.34
CA CYS A 167 -2.38 -9.58 5.39
C CYS A 167 -1.19 -8.73 4.94
N PRO A 168 -0.23 -8.40 5.81
CA PRO A 168 0.98 -7.70 5.42
C PRO A 168 1.68 -8.39 4.25
N TYR A 169 2.09 -7.63 3.23
CA TYR A 169 2.64 -8.17 1.99
C TYR A 169 4.01 -7.56 1.70
N VAL A 170 5.06 -8.39 1.72
CA VAL A 170 6.47 -7.95 1.67
C VAL A 170 7.24 -8.42 0.43
N VAL A 171 6.53 -8.89 -0.61
CA VAL A 171 7.16 -9.48 -1.82
C VAL A 171 8.01 -8.48 -2.61
N GLY A 172 7.75 -7.22 -2.57
CA GLY A 172 8.56 -6.18 -3.25
C GLY A 172 9.38 -5.32 -2.30
N GLY A 173 9.31 -5.62 -1.00
CA GLY A 173 9.80 -4.78 0.06
C GLY A 173 10.77 -5.46 1.02
N ASP A 174 10.62 -5.13 2.30
CA ASP A 174 11.47 -5.63 3.38
C ASP A 174 10.64 -5.85 4.64
N LEU A 175 10.87 -6.99 5.32
CA LEU A 175 10.10 -7.39 6.50
C LEU A 175 10.41 -6.51 7.71
N ASP A 176 11.68 -6.18 7.94
CA ASP A 176 12.10 -5.39 9.10
C ASP A 176 11.65 -3.93 8.94
N ASP A 177 11.77 -3.37 7.74
CA ASP A 177 11.23 -2.05 7.41
C ASP A 177 9.72 -2.01 7.65
N MET A 178 8.98 -3.06 7.26
CA MET A 178 7.53 -3.16 7.46
C MET A 178 7.17 -3.13 8.95
N ILE A 179 7.88 -3.90 9.78
CA ILE A 179 7.67 -3.91 11.23
C ILE A 179 7.96 -2.54 11.84
N GLN A 180 9.01 -1.84 11.37
CA GLN A 180 9.33 -0.50 11.84
C GLN A 180 8.25 0.52 11.44
N SER A 181 7.77 0.45 10.21
CA SER A 181 6.69 1.32 9.71
C SER A 181 5.39 1.10 10.50
N LEU A 182 5.00 -0.14 10.78
CA LEU A 182 3.85 -0.46 11.62
C LEU A 182 4.01 0.10 13.05
N ARG A 183 5.20 -0.03 13.64
CA ARG A 183 5.50 0.55 14.97
C ARG A 183 5.43 2.07 14.96
N ALA A 184 5.88 2.73 13.90
CA ALA A 184 5.78 4.18 13.76
C ALA A 184 4.31 4.66 13.72
N ILE A 185 3.43 3.93 13.03
CA ILE A 185 1.98 4.21 13.03
C ILE A 185 1.40 4.09 14.44
N LYS A 186 1.79 3.09 15.24
CA LYS A 186 1.32 2.92 16.63
C LYS A 186 1.62 4.12 17.54
N THR A 187 2.60 4.96 17.22
CA THR A 187 2.89 6.15 18.00
C THR A 187 1.89 7.30 17.78
N LYS A 188 1.04 7.19 16.76
CA LYS A 188 0.07 8.23 16.40
C LYS A 188 -1.27 8.00 17.11
N SER A 189 -1.88 9.08 17.59
CA SER A 189 -3.21 9.04 18.20
C SER A 189 -4.28 9.20 17.12
N LEU A 190 -4.75 8.09 16.56
CA LEU A 190 -5.68 8.06 15.43
C LEU A 190 -7.12 7.75 15.89
N GLU A 191 -8.10 8.34 15.20
CA GLU A 191 -9.52 7.96 15.32
C GLU A 191 -9.91 6.94 14.25
N ASN A 192 -9.30 7.06 13.05
CA ASN A 192 -9.54 6.16 11.93
C ASN A 192 -8.25 5.88 11.18
N LEU A 193 -8.13 4.65 10.66
CA LEU A 193 -7.03 4.25 9.78
C LEU A 193 -7.60 3.59 8.53
N VAL A 194 -7.26 4.16 7.37
CA VAL A 194 -7.61 3.60 6.06
C VAL A 194 -6.50 2.67 5.63
N GLN A 195 -6.83 1.40 5.49
CA GLN A 195 -5.94 0.39 4.93
C GLN A 195 -5.76 0.59 3.42
N GLY A 196 -4.67 0.10 2.84
CA GLY A 196 -4.53 0.07 1.37
C GLY A 196 -5.59 -0.78 0.71
N HIS A 197 -5.96 -1.89 1.35
CA HIS A 197 -7.01 -2.81 0.94
C HIS A 197 -7.89 -3.18 2.13
N GLY A 198 -9.20 -3.34 1.89
CA GLY A 198 -10.16 -3.75 2.91
C GLY A 198 -10.90 -2.58 3.56
N GLU A 199 -11.32 -2.78 4.80
CA GLU A 199 -12.18 -1.84 5.50
C GLU A 199 -11.39 -0.76 6.24
N VAL A 200 -12.06 0.35 6.56
CA VAL A 200 -11.51 1.39 7.44
C VAL A 200 -11.52 0.89 8.88
N LEU A 201 -10.39 0.95 9.56
CA LEU A 201 -10.28 0.60 10.98
C LEU A 201 -10.70 1.78 11.84
N LEU A 202 -11.55 1.50 12.81
CA LEU A 202 -11.95 2.43 13.84
C LEU A 202 -10.94 2.44 15.01
N ARG A 203 -10.92 3.50 15.79
CA ARG A 203 -9.99 3.69 16.92
C ARG A 203 -9.76 2.45 17.79
N GLY A 204 -10.85 1.71 18.11
CA GLY A 204 -10.76 0.53 18.98
C GLY A 204 -10.13 -0.70 18.30
N GLU A 205 -9.93 -0.69 16.98
CA GLU A 205 -9.43 -1.81 16.17
C GLU A 205 -7.97 -1.60 15.74
N ILE A 206 -7.51 -0.34 15.74
CA ILE A 206 -6.21 0.03 15.14
C ILE A 206 -5.05 -0.67 15.84
N GLU A 207 -4.99 -0.59 17.17
CA GLU A 207 -3.87 -1.15 17.94
C GLU A 207 -3.79 -2.65 17.78
N ASP A 208 -4.91 -3.36 17.94
CA ASP A 208 -4.99 -4.82 17.82
C ASP A 208 -4.61 -5.27 16.40
N THR A 209 -5.05 -4.54 15.36
CA THR A 209 -4.71 -4.85 13.96
C THR A 209 -3.21 -4.66 13.67
N LEU A 210 -2.61 -3.58 14.19
CA LEU A 210 -1.18 -3.35 14.03
C LEU A 210 -0.35 -4.40 14.77
N ASP A 211 -0.76 -4.80 15.98
CA ASP A 211 -0.09 -5.85 16.74
C ASP A 211 -0.24 -7.22 16.10
N ALA A 212 -1.41 -7.56 15.58
CA ALA A 212 -1.62 -8.78 14.82
C ALA A 212 -0.74 -8.82 13.55
N SER A 213 -0.61 -7.68 12.84
CA SER A 213 0.24 -7.56 11.66
C SER A 213 1.73 -7.76 11.99
N ILE A 214 2.22 -7.14 13.07
CA ILE A 214 3.60 -7.33 13.54
C ILE A 214 3.82 -8.77 13.98
N GLY A 215 2.89 -9.34 14.75
CA GLY A 215 2.96 -10.73 15.20
C GLY A 215 2.99 -11.72 14.04
N TYR A 216 2.18 -11.49 13.01
CA TYR A 216 2.17 -12.27 11.78
C TYR A 216 3.54 -12.25 11.09
N LEU A 217 4.13 -11.08 10.86
CA LEU A 217 5.43 -10.94 10.20
C LEU A 217 6.53 -11.68 10.98
N GLN A 218 6.58 -11.50 12.31
CA GLN A 218 7.53 -12.18 13.17
C GLN A 218 7.35 -13.70 13.14
N LYS A 219 6.09 -14.17 13.11
CA LYS A 219 5.79 -15.60 13.09
C LYS A 219 6.14 -16.24 11.75
N VAL A 220 5.86 -15.56 10.65
CA VAL A 220 6.25 -16.02 9.30
C VAL A 220 7.77 -16.11 9.19
N ASP A 221 8.51 -15.07 9.61
CA ASP A 221 9.98 -15.09 9.64
C ASP A 221 10.51 -16.29 10.40
N HIS A 222 10.03 -16.47 11.63
CA HIS A 222 10.45 -17.56 12.50
C HIS A 222 10.19 -18.94 11.87
N LEU A 223 8.97 -19.19 11.41
CA LEU A 223 8.59 -20.50 10.84
C LEU A 223 9.34 -20.80 9.54
N VAL A 224 9.55 -19.81 8.68
CA VAL A 224 10.32 -20.01 7.45
C VAL A 224 11.77 -20.37 7.77
N ARG A 225 12.43 -19.67 8.69
CA ARG A 225 13.80 -19.99 9.13
C ARG A 225 13.89 -21.38 9.76
N GLU A 226 12.94 -21.74 10.60
CA GLU A 226 12.86 -23.08 11.24
C GLU A 226 12.74 -24.19 10.18
N ARG A 227 11.85 -24.04 9.21
CA ARG A 227 11.66 -25.02 8.12
C ARG A 227 12.93 -25.16 7.27
N ILE A 228 13.60 -24.06 6.96
CA ILE A 228 14.88 -24.07 6.23
C ILE A 228 15.96 -24.82 7.05
N ALA A 229 16.07 -24.56 8.35
CA ALA A 229 17.04 -25.23 9.23
C ALA A 229 16.79 -26.75 9.30
N ARG A 230 15.54 -27.19 9.23
CA ARG A 230 15.15 -28.62 9.16
C ARG A 230 15.32 -29.21 7.75
N GLY A 231 15.79 -28.48 6.77
CA GLY A 231 15.99 -28.97 5.40
C GLY A 231 14.71 -29.15 4.59
N ILE A 232 13.58 -28.57 5.01
CA ILE A 232 12.31 -28.62 4.29
C ILE A 232 12.47 -27.93 2.93
N PRO A 233 12.05 -28.54 1.83
CA PRO A 233 12.18 -27.96 0.51
C PRO A 233 11.18 -26.79 0.29
N ARG A 234 11.43 -25.98 -0.74
CA ARG A 234 10.62 -24.81 -1.08
C ARG A 234 9.12 -25.09 -1.18
N THR A 235 8.74 -26.23 -1.72
CA THR A 235 7.33 -26.64 -1.83
C THR A 235 6.70 -26.94 -0.48
N GLY A 236 7.45 -27.50 0.48
CA GLY A 236 6.96 -27.82 1.81
C GLY A 236 6.80 -26.59 2.73
N ILE A 237 7.26 -25.40 2.30
CA ILE A 237 7.02 -24.17 3.07
C ILE A 237 5.55 -23.74 3.00
N LEU A 238 4.84 -24.14 1.93
CA LEU A 238 3.44 -23.80 1.70
C LEU A 238 2.46 -24.53 2.64
N ASP A 239 2.95 -25.49 3.44
CA ASP A 239 2.18 -26.14 4.48
C ASP A 239 1.94 -25.25 5.71
N ILE A 240 2.70 -24.14 5.84
CA ILE A 240 2.47 -23.13 6.87
C ILE A 240 1.19 -22.38 6.51
N THR A 241 0.18 -22.45 7.37
CA THR A 241 -1.10 -21.77 7.15
C THR A 241 -1.07 -20.34 7.68
N ILE A 242 -1.92 -19.47 7.11
CA ILE A 242 -2.05 -18.09 7.56
C ILE A 242 -2.55 -18.03 9.02
N GLU A 243 -3.37 -19.01 9.44
CA GLU A 243 -3.88 -19.12 10.80
C GLU A 243 -2.79 -19.52 11.81
N GLU A 244 -1.84 -20.37 11.44
CA GLU A 244 -0.65 -20.63 12.27
C GLU A 244 0.16 -19.36 12.52
N CYS A 245 0.07 -18.41 11.60
CA CYS A 245 0.73 -17.10 11.71
C CYS A 245 -0.13 -16.04 12.40
N GLY A 246 -1.36 -16.38 12.85
CA GLY A 246 -2.22 -15.52 13.66
C GLY A 246 -3.21 -14.64 12.88
N LEU A 247 -3.32 -14.80 11.56
CA LEU A 247 -4.30 -14.07 10.74
C LEU A 247 -5.38 -14.99 10.19
N SER A 248 -6.50 -14.40 9.76
CA SER A 248 -7.63 -15.11 9.13
C SER A 248 -7.43 -15.23 7.63
N ARG A 249 -7.89 -16.36 7.05
CA ARG A 249 -7.95 -16.59 5.60
C ARG A 249 -9.12 -15.89 4.88
N ILE A 250 -10.05 -15.27 5.61
CA ILE A 250 -11.32 -14.79 5.06
C ILE A 250 -11.20 -13.44 4.33
N PRO A 251 -10.47 -12.43 4.85
CA PRO A 251 -10.46 -11.10 4.26
C PRO A 251 -10.11 -11.09 2.76
N LEU A 252 -10.52 -10.03 2.08
CA LEU A 252 -10.34 -9.82 0.63
C LEU A 252 -10.87 -11.00 -0.20
N GLY A 253 -11.97 -11.61 0.23
CA GLY A 253 -12.54 -12.79 -0.45
C GLY A 253 -11.59 -14.00 -0.50
N GLY A 254 -10.68 -14.12 0.47
CA GLY A 254 -9.69 -15.20 0.54
C GLY A 254 -8.38 -14.92 -0.20
N LEU A 255 -8.22 -13.75 -0.84
CA LEU A 255 -6.97 -13.37 -1.52
C LEU A 255 -5.77 -13.37 -0.56
N VAL A 256 -5.99 -13.09 0.73
CA VAL A 256 -4.96 -13.11 1.78
C VAL A 256 -4.17 -14.42 1.84
N GLN A 257 -4.76 -15.55 1.45
CA GLN A 257 -4.04 -16.83 1.38
C GLN A 257 -2.95 -16.82 0.30
N LYS A 258 -3.22 -16.19 -0.86
CA LYS A 258 -2.24 -16.05 -1.94
C LYS A 258 -1.13 -15.07 -1.55
N LEU A 259 -1.48 -13.99 -0.86
CA LEU A 259 -0.50 -13.03 -0.32
C LEU A 259 0.42 -13.72 0.68
N HIS A 260 -0.15 -14.49 1.61
CA HIS A 260 0.60 -15.29 2.59
C HIS A 260 1.56 -16.28 1.91
N GLN A 261 1.08 -17.05 0.95
CA GLN A 261 1.93 -18.01 0.20
C GLN A 261 3.08 -17.29 -0.53
N ALA A 262 2.82 -16.14 -1.11
CA ALA A 262 3.85 -15.33 -1.78
C ALA A 262 4.90 -14.81 -0.78
N ASN A 263 4.49 -14.35 0.42
CA ASN A 263 5.40 -13.98 1.49
C ASN A 263 6.31 -15.17 1.91
N LEU A 264 5.74 -16.34 2.12
CA LEU A 264 6.49 -17.54 2.48
C LEU A 264 7.57 -17.87 1.45
N LEU A 265 7.21 -17.87 0.16
CA LEU A 265 8.13 -18.18 -0.92
C LEU A 265 9.23 -17.13 -1.04
N THR A 266 8.88 -15.84 -0.93
CA THR A 266 9.84 -14.73 -1.01
C THR A 266 10.86 -14.79 0.10
N LEU A 267 10.42 -14.99 1.34
CA LEU A 267 11.32 -15.10 2.49
C LEU A 267 12.18 -16.37 2.41
N TYR A 268 11.61 -17.50 1.99
CA TYR A 268 12.39 -18.71 1.78
C TYR A 268 13.52 -18.50 0.77
N ASP A 269 13.23 -17.91 -0.37
CA ASP A 269 14.21 -17.67 -1.44
C ASP A 269 15.30 -16.69 -0.97
N ALA A 270 14.93 -15.62 -0.26
CA ALA A 270 15.85 -14.65 0.33
C ALA A 270 16.82 -15.33 1.31
N TYR A 271 16.31 -16.06 2.31
CA TYR A 271 17.14 -16.69 3.34
C TYR A 271 18.03 -17.80 2.78
N ARG A 272 17.55 -18.57 1.81
CA ARG A 272 18.39 -19.55 1.11
C ARG A 272 19.50 -18.88 0.32
N SER A 273 19.27 -17.72 -0.26
CA SER A 273 20.31 -16.94 -0.95
C SER A 273 21.37 -16.42 0.02
N GLU A 274 20.96 -15.86 1.15
CA GLU A 274 21.86 -15.38 2.22
C GLU A 274 22.76 -16.52 2.75
N MET A 275 22.16 -17.68 3.04
CA MET A 275 22.90 -18.87 3.52
C MET A 275 23.93 -19.36 2.49
N ARG A 276 23.61 -19.28 1.20
CA ARG A 276 24.56 -19.65 0.12
C ARG A 276 25.70 -18.64 0.02
N ALA A 277 25.40 -17.34 0.14
CA ALA A 277 26.39 -16.28 0.14
C ALA A 277 27.37 -16.41 1.32
N ALA A 278 26.86 -16.70 2.52
CA ALA A 278 27.66 -16.89 3.72
C ALA A 278 28.58 -18.15 3.66
N ARG A 279 28.25 -19.14 2.83
CA ARG A 279 29.05 -20.37 2.64
C ARG A 279 30.08 -20.27 1.54
N ARG A 280 30.13 -19.18 0.74
CA ARG A 280 31.17 -18.99 -0.25
C ARG A 280 32.49 -18.66 0.46
N PRO A 281 33.58 -19.45 0.27
CA PRO A 281 34.86 -19.10 0.84
C PRO A 281 35.31 -17.75 0.26
N LEU A 282 35.84 -16.88 1.10
CA LEU A 282 36.55 -15.69 0.66
C LEU A 282 37.70 -16.18 -0.26
N MET A 283 37.55 -15.96 -1.56
CA MET A 283 38.70 -16.13 -2.46
C MET A 283 39.75 -15.12 -2.01
N GLN A 284 40.86 -15.63 -1.41
CA GLN A 284 42.02 -14.82 -1.15
C GLN A 284 42.54 -14.32 -2.51
N PRO A 285 42.84 -13.03 -2.65
CA PRO A 285 43.55 -12.58 -3.84
C PRO A 285 44.94 -13.18 -3.84
N ILE A 286 45.32 -13.77 -4.99
CA ILE A 286 46.66 -14.28 -5.28
C ILE A 286 47.61 -13.11 -5.41
#